data_0b12d4c041c36f94e5a43c585505d44f
#
_entry.id   0b12d4c041c36f94e5a43c585505d44f
#
_cell.length_a   1.000
_cell.length_b   1.000
_cell.length_c   1.000
_cell.angle_alpha   90.00
_cell.angle_beta   90.00
_cell.angle_gamma   90.00
#
_symmetry.space_group_name_H-M   'P 1'
#
loop_
_entity.id
_entity.type
_entity.pdbx_description
1 polymer ?
#
loop_
_entity_poly.entity_id
_entity_poly.type
_entity_poly.pdbx_seq_one_letter_code
_entity_poly.pdbx_strand_id
1 'polypeptide(L)'
;VGVARTWVTTQAGLGSLAVKGYQIADLTSATFQLNKTFDTVSGALSAADPLVIDWSANAQTISLSDVQDLTLSMPAEIVDIDIIGSLDLGGAILTGAFNVLLDQTGATDVWTITASAADLGYRSGGAYVGVENVSGSLTFGSGIPTSGNLSGRAVIEGVGGVSFDGTLAAAFDGAGNMSFTASTLALDVDGFGSLSGALTIEKSADGEILVGATGVTGS
;
A
#
# COMPACT_ATOMS: atom_id res chain seq x y z
N VAL A 1 -33.37 24.44 -12.55
CA VAL A 1 -33.09 23.37 -13.51
C VAL A 1 -32.33 22.34 -12.73
N GLY A 2 -32.92 21.13 -12.48
CA GLY A 2 -32.23 20.06 -11.78
C GLY A 2 -31.11 19.53 -12.64
N VAL A 3 -29.93 19.30 -12.04
CA VAL A 3 -28.81 18.61 -12.70
C VAL A 3 -29.19 17.13 -12.80
N ALA A 4 -29.17 16.58 -14.00
CA ALA A 4 -29.35 15.15 -14.17
C ALA A 4 -28.10 14.43 -13.69
N ARG A 5 -28.26 13.45 -12.79
CA ARG A 5 -27.16 12.69 -12.19
C ARG A 5 -27.35 11.21 -12.38
N THR A 6 -26.27 10.51 -12.54
CA THR A 6 -26.22 9.05 -12.52
C THR A 6 -25.40 8.59 -11.33
N TRP A 7 -25.96 7.74 -10.51
CA TRP A 7 -25.27 7.08 -9.41
C TRP A 7 -24.77 5.72 -9.91
N VAL A 8 -23.52 5.44 -9.61
CA VAL A 8 -22.94 4.14 -9.90
C VAL A 8 -22.35 3.58 -8.61
N THR A 9 -22.85 2.42 -8.24
CA THR A 9 -22.33 1.61 -7.18
C THR A 9 -22.03 0.24 -7.75
N THR A 10 -20.82 -0.24 -7.63
CA THR A 10 -20.41 -1.55 -8.15
C THR A 10 -19.44 -2.21 -7.19
N GLN A 11 -19.51 -3.52 -7.17
CA GLN A 11 -18.53 -4.40 -6.56
C GLN A 11 -18.20 -5.50 -7.55
N ALA A 12 -16.92 -5.78 -7.76
CA ALA A 12 -16.47 -6.78 -8.70
C ALA A 12 -15.21 -7.49 -8.19
N GLY A 13 -15.09 -8.76 -8.48
CA GLY A 13 -13.82 -9.47 -8.41
C GLY A 13 -13.01 -9.22 -9.68
N LEU A 14 -11.71 -8.96 -9.56
CA LEU A 14 -10.84 -8.63 -10.67
C LEU A 14 -9.82 -9.75 -10.91
N GLY A 15 -9.60 -10.12 -12.17
CA GLY A 15 -8.60 -11.10 -12.58
C GLY A 15 -7.22 -10.48 -12.91
N SER A 16 -7.18 -9.16 -13.14
CA SER A 16 -5.96 -8.40 -13.35
C SER A 16 -6.19 -6.95 -12.96
N LEU A 17 -5.16 -6.30 -12.44
CA LEU A 17 -5.26 -4.93 -11.96
C LEU A 17 -3.94 -4.19 -12.19
N ALA A 18 -4.03 -2.90 -12.54
CA ALA A 18 -2.93 -1.96 -12.50
C ALA A 18 -3.37 -0.71 -11.74
N VAL A 19 -2.54 -0.24 -10.82
CA VAL A 19 -2.78 0.95 -10.02
C VAL A 19 -1.73 1.99 -10.37
N LYS A 20 -2.16 3.14 -10.90
CA LYS A 20 -1.26 4.25 -11.31
C LYS A 20 -0.09 3.81 -12.21
N GLY A 21 -0.32 2.82 -13.06
CA GLY A 21 0.73 2.27 -13.95
C GLY A 21 1.58 1.16 -13.33
N TYR A 22 1.45 0.90 -12.04
CA TYR A 22 2.04 -0.27 -11.40
C TYR A 22 1.17 -1.49 -11.66
N GLN A 23 1.76 -2.53 -12.23
CA GLN A 23 1.08 -3.81 -12.40
C GLN A 23 1.04 -4.56 -11.08
N ILE A 24 -0.14 -5.07 -10.75
CA ILE A 24 -0.27 -6.03 -9.65
C ILE A 24 0.04 -7.41 -10.24
N ALA A 25 1.15 -7.99 -9.81
CA ALA A 25 1.52 -9.36 -10.12
C ALA A 25 0.93 -10.32 -9.07
N ASP A 26 0.89 -11.60 -9.42
CA ASP A 26 0.45 -12.67 -8.51
C ASP A 26 -0.89 -12.37 -7.82
N LEU A 27 -1.80 -11.73 -8.56
CA LEU A 27 -3.12 -11.35 -8.05
C LEU A 27 -3.91 -12.59 -7.67
N THR A 28 -4.11 -12.81 -6.38
CA THR A 28 -4.91 -13.90 -5.84
C THR A 28 -6.37 -13.50 -5.73
N SER A 29 -6.62 -12.29 -5.25
CA SER A 29 -7.96 -11.71 -5.21
C SER A 29 -7.89 -10.19 -5.26
N ALA A 30 -8.91 -9.57 -5.86
CA ALA A 30 -9.16 -8.15 -5.71
C ALA A 30 -10.66 -7.91 -5.65
N THR A 31 -11.08 -7.09 -4.71
CA THR A 31 -12.45 -6.59 -4.61
C THR A 31 -12.43 -5.10 -4.90
N PHE A 32 -13.15 -4.69 -5.91
CA PHE A 32 -13.29 -3.30 -6.30
C PHE A 32 -14.64 -2.76 -5.82
N GLN A 33 -14.64 -1.63 -5.16
CA GLN A 33 -15.83 -0.91 -4.74
C GLN A 33 -15.79 0.51 -5.30
N LEU A 34 -16.88 0.93 -5.91
CA LEU A 34 -17.05 2.27 -6.45
C LEU A 34 -18.42 2.81 -6.02
N ASN A 35 -18.40 3.98 -5.39
CA ASN A 35 -19.61 4.72 -5.03
C ASN A 35 -19.43 6.19 -5.40
N LYS A 36 -19.87 6.54 -6.61
CA LYS A 36 -19.67 7.85 -7.23
C LYS A 36 -20.92 8.37 -7.92
N THR A 37 -21.01 9.69 -8.06
CA THR A 37 -21.94 10.33 -8.98
C THR A 37 -21.22 10.81 -10.24
N PHE A 38 -21.96 10.75 -11.35
CA PHE A 38 -21.50 11.26 -12.63
C PHE A 38 -22.44 12.37 -13.08
N ASP A 39 -21.90 13.45 -13.60
CA ASP A 39 -22.65 14.41 -14.38
C ASP A 39 -23.07 13.75 -15.71
N THR A 40 -24.38 13.61 -15.93
CA THR A 40 -24.90 12.96 -17.14
C THR A 40 -24.68 13.77 -18.42
N VAL A 41 -24.30 15.03 -18.33
CA VAL A 41 -24.03 15.88 -19.48
C VAL A 41 -22.59 15.75 -19.95
N SER A 42 -21.65 15.75 -19.01
CA SER A 42 -20.20 15.66 -19.32
C SER A 42 -19.65 14.25 -19.20
N GLY A 43 -20.33 13.33 -18.52
CA GLY A 43 -19.81 12.01 -18.16
C GLY A 43 -18.64 12.05 -17.17
N ALA A 44 -18.29 13.23 -16.67
CA ALA A 44 -17.21 13.39 -15.73
C ALA A 44 -17.63 12.90 -14.33
N LEU A 45 -16.68 12.32 -13.59
CA LEU A 45 -16.82 12.09 -12.16
C LEU A 45 -17.04 13.44 -11.47
N SER A 46 -18.12 13.55 -10.69
CA SER A 46 -18.31 14.73 -9.86
C SER A 46 -17.37 14.64 -8.66
N ALA A 47 -16.38 15.52 -8.59
CA ALA A 47 -15.63 15.73 -7.36
C ALA A 47 -16.55 16.45 -6.37
N ALA A 48 -16.68 15.95 -5.15
CA ALA A 48 -17.43 16.56 -4.06
C ALA A 48 -18.92 16.84 -4.34
N ASP A 49 -19.68 15.80 -4.70
CA ASP A 49 -21.12 15.93 -4.74
C ASP A 49 -21.77 15.45 -3.43
N PRO A 50 -22.40 16.35 -2.65
CA PRO A 50 -23.03 16.02 -1.37
C PRO A 50 -24.25 15.09 -1.48
N LEU A 51 -24.61 14.65 -2.69
CA LEU A 51 -25.76 13.80 -2.95
C LEU A 51 -25.40 12.34 -3.28
N VAL A 52 -24.14 11.94 -3.10
CA VAL A 52 -23.77 10.52 -3.14
C VAL A 52 -24.37 9.82 -1.91
N ILE A 53 -24.99 8.68 -2.13
CA ILE A 53 -25.60 7.91 -1.05
C ILE A 53 -24.49 7.27 -0.21
N ASP A 54 -24.50 7.55 1.08
CA ASP A 54 -23.66 6.85 2.05
C ASP A 54 -24.35 5.54 2.48
N TRP A 55 -23.92 4.45 1.88
CA TRP A 55 -24.44 3.11 2.20
C TRP A 55 -23.89 2.59 3.53
N SER A 56 -22.83 3.17 4.09
CA SER A 56 -22.29 2.74 5.38
C SER A 56 -23.27 3.01 6.53
N ALA A 57 -24.09 4.07 6.39
CA ALA A 57 -25.11 4.43 7.36
C ALA A 57 -26.37 3.56 7.23
N ASN A 58 -26.69 3.07 6.03
CA ASN A 58 -27.88 2.27 5.73
C ASN A 58 -27.56 1.22 4.67
N ALA A 59 -26.83 0.18 5.04
CA ALA A 59 -26.48 -0.92 4.15
C ALA A 59 -27.71 -1.54 3.47
N GLN A 60 -27.61 -1.80 2.18
CA GLN A 60 -28.66 -2.41 1.37
C GLN A 60 -28.18 -3.73 0.80
N THR A 61 -28.99 -4.77 0.95
CA THR A 61 -28.74 -6.07 0.32
C THR A 61 -29.60 -6.20 -0.92
N ILE A 62 -28.97 -6.45 -2.05
CA ILE A 62 -29.63 -6.74 -3.32
C ILE A 62 -29.57 -8.26 -3.52
N SER A 63 -30.71 -8.89 -3.45
CA SER A 63 -30.81 -10.33 -3.69
C SER A 63 -30.77 -10.63 -5.20
N LEU A 64 -29.79 -11.43 -5.59
CA LEU A 64 -29.59 -11.85 -6.96
C LEU A 64 -29.98 -13.34 -7.07
N SER A 65 -30.87 -13.68 -8.02
CA SER A 65 -31.52 -14.99 -8.09
C SER A 65 -30.58 -16.18 -8.32
N ASP A 66 -29.40 -15.95 -8.89
CA ASP A 66 -28.52 -17.02 -9.37
C ASP A 66 -27.07 -16.88 -8.87
N VAL A 67 -26.80 -15.90 -8.02
CA VAL A 67 -25.47 -15.59 -7.48
C VAL A 67 -25.59 -15.14 -6.03
N GLN A 68 -24.47 -14.95 -5.36
CA GLN A 68 -24.44 -14.44 -3.98
C GLN A 68 -25.06 -13.04 -3.91
N ASP A 69 -25.85 -12.79 -2.89
CA ASP A 69 -26.42 -11.49 -2.61
C ASP A 69 -25.33 -10.41 -2.52
N LEU A 70 -25.59 -9.25 -3.12
CA LEU A 70 -24.70 -8.08 -3.06
C LEU A 70 -25.14 -7.15 -1.92
N THR A 71 -24.25 -6.92 -0.96
CA THR A 71 -24.48 -5.94 0.10
C THR A 71 -23.70 -4.66 -0.18
N LEU A 72 -24.43 -3.55 -0.36
CA LEU A 72 -23.86 -2.21 -0.48
C LEU A 72 -23.71 -1.64 0.93
N SER A 73 -22.48 -1.39 1.36
CA SER A 73 -22.16 -0.87 2.70
C SER A 73 -21.04 0.17 2.69
N MET A 74 -20.65 0.63 1.51
CA MET A 74 -19.55 1.57 1.33
C MET A 74 -19.96 3.02 1.62
N PRO A 75 -19.05 3.86 2.13
CA PRO A 75 -19.30 5.30 2.29
C PRO A 75 -19.44 6.03 0.96
N ALA A 76 -19.84 7.30 1.02
CA ALA A 76 -19.96 8.16 -0.15
C ALA A 76 -18.59 8.47 -0.77
N GLU A 77 -18.59 8.66 -2.09
CA GLU A 77 -17.47 9.16 -2.90
C GLU A 77 -16.16 8.35 -2.82
N ILE A 78 -16.29 7.04 -2.72
CA ILE A 78 -15.15 6.13 -2.59
C ILE A 78 -14.85 5.41 -3.90
N VAL A 79 -13.57 5.21 -4.16
CA VAL A 79 -13.02 4.10 -4.95
C VAL A 79 -12.09 3.34 -4.04
N ASP A 80 -12.45 2.12 -3.72
CA ASP A 80 -11.77 1.27 -2.74
C ASP A 80 -11.48 -0.09 -3.36
N ILE A 81 -10.24 -0.53 -3.23
CA ILE A 81 -9.79 -1.79 -3.83
C ILE A 81 -9.00 -2.57 -2.78
N ASP A 82 -9.58 -3.66 -2.31
CA ASP A 82 -8.85 -4.64 -1.49
C ASP A 82 -8.13 -5.64 -2.40
N ILE A 83 -6.85 -5.84 -2.15
CA ILE A 83 -5.97 -6.63 -3.00
C ILE A 83 -5.23 -7.66 -2.16
N ILE A 84 -5.13 -8.89 -2.68
CA ILE A 84 -4.14 -9.88 -2.25
C ILE A 84 -3.28 -10.20 -3.47
N GLY A 85 -2.02 -9.79 -3.44
CA GLY A 85 -1.12 -9.91 -4.58
C GLY A 85 0.24 -9.29 -4.30
N SER A 86 0.97 -8.96 -5.37
CA SER A 86 2.29 -8.33 -5.32
C SER A 86 2.30 -7.03 -6.12
N LEU A 87 2.84 -5.96 -5.51
CA LEU A 87 2.98 -4.65 -6.12
C LEU A 87 4.46 -4.26 -6.14
N ASP A 88 5.00 -4.00 -7.33
CA ASP A 88 6.37 -3.49 -7.49
C ASP A 88 6.39 -1.97 -7.28
N LEU A 89 7.13 -1.53 -6.26
CA LEU A 89 7.32 -0.12 -5.88
C LEU A 89 8.67 0.43 -6.37
N GLY A 90 9.12 0.01 -7.56
CA GLY A 90 10.40 0.43 -8.13
C GLY A 90 11.56 -0.46 -7.70
N GLY A 91 11.31 -1.77 -7.68
CA GLY A 91 12.25 -2.83 -7.32
C GLY A 91 12.04 -3.43 -5.93
N ALA A 92 11.47 -2.67 -4.99
CA ALA A 92 10.93 -3.26 -3.76
C ALA A 92 9.52 -3.81 -4.04
N ILE A 93 9.28 -5.05 -3.67
CA ILE A 93 8.00 -5.72 -3.90
C ILE A 93 7.23 -5.76 -2.59
N LEU A 94 6.03 -5.18 -2.61
CA LEU A 94 5.03 -5.32 -1.54
C LEU A 94 4.16 -6.53 -1.88
N THR A 95 4.17 -7.56 -1.04
CA THR A 95 3.43 -8.80 -1.27
C THR A 95 2.51 -9.08 -0.09
N GLY A 96 1.26 -9.43 -0.35
CA GLY A 96 0.29 -9.79 0.68
C GLY A 96 -1.04 -9.06 0.52
N ALA A 97 -1.68 -8.75 1.65
CA ALA A 97 -2.95 -8.03 1.66
C ALA A 97 -2.73 -6.53 1.82
N PHE A 98 -3.28 -5.74 0.93
CA PHE A 98 -3.28 -4.29 1.00
C PHE A 98 -4.53 -3.70 0.37
N ASN A 99 -4.87 -2.51 0.82
CA ASN A 99 -5.99 -1.73 0.34
C ASN A 99 -5.49 -0.55 -0.48
N VAL A 100 -6.18 -0.19 -1.54
CA VAL A 100 -5.93 1.00 -2.35
C VAL A 100 -7.17 1.87 -2.35
N LEU A 101 -7.04 3.05 -1.77
CA LEU A 101 -8.09 4.06 -1.73
C LEU A 101 -7.74 5.21 -2.66
N LEU A 102 -8.68 5.62 -3.50
CA LEU A 102 -8.59 6.85 -4.29
C LEU A 102 -9.48 7.93 -3.65
N ASP A 103 -8.86 8.99 -3.18
CA ASP A 103 -9.54 10.20 -2.76
C ASP A 103 -9.51 11.22 -3.90
N GLN A 104 -10.70 11.63 -4.34
CA GLN A 104 -10.93 12.62 -5.41
C GLN A 104 -11.68 13.85 -4.89
N THR A 105 -11.76 14.04 -3.59
CA THR A 105 -12.46 15.18 -2.99
C THR A 105 -11.70 16.50 -3.13
N GLY A 106 -10.39 16.44 -3.36
CA GLY A 106 -9.52 17.59 -3.56
C GLY A 106 -9.35 18.00 -5.03
N ALA A 107 -8.52 19.02 -5.26
CA ALA A 107 -8.17 19.49 -6.61
C ALA A 107 -7.28 18.50 -7.38
N THR A 108 -6.65 17.57 -6.68
CA THR A 108 -5.79 16.51 -7.24
C THR A 108 -6.18 15.16 -6.65
N ASP A 109 -6.16 14.15 -7.49
CA ASP A 109 -6.38 12.77 -7.05
C ASP A 109 -5.26 12.32 -6.10
N VAL A 110 -5.64 11.77 -4.97
CA VAL A 110 -4.73 11.22 -3.97
C VAL A 110 -5.01 9.73 -3.84
N TRP A 111 -3.97 8.93 -4.08
CA TRP A 111 -4.03 7.49 -3.88
C TRP A 111 -3.36 7.13 -2.57
N THR A 112 -3.99 6.32 -1.78
CA THR A 112 -3.43 5.76 -0.55
C THR A 112 -3.40 4.25 -0.62
N ILE A 113 -2.23 3.67 -0.40
CA ILE A 113 -2.07 2.22 -0.24
C ILE A 113 -1.85 1.94 1.23
N THR A 114 -2.70 1.12 1.82
CA THR A 114 -2.60 0.70 3.22
C THR A 114 -2.28 -0.78 3.28
N ALA A 115 -1.16 -1.12 3.89
CA ALA A 115 -0.75 -2.49 4.17
C ALA A 115 -1.13 -2.88 5.60
N SER A 116 -1.58 -4.13 5.79
CA SER A 116 -2.03 -4.63 7.10
C SER A 116 -1.59 -6.06 7.38
N ALA A 117 -0.53 -6.53 6.88
CA ALA A 117 0.14 -7.83 7.00
C ALA A 117 0.73 -8.24 5.65
N ALA A 118 1.42 -7.32 5.03
CA ALA A 118 2.16 -7.56 3.80
C ALA A 118 3.65 -7.71 4.10
N ASP A 119 4.41 -8.16 3.13
CA ASP A 119 5.86 -8.21 3.19
C ASP A 119 6.42 -7.22 2.14
N LEU A 120 7.41 -6.43 2.53
CA LEU A 120 8.06 -5.47 1.64
C LEU A 120 9.55 -5.78 1.56
N GLY A 121 10.08 -6.06 0.37
CA GLY A 121 11.50 -6.33 0.26
C GLY A 121 12.00 -6.54 -1.15
N TYR A 122 13.29 -6.83 -1.21
CA TYR A 122 14.02 -7.13 -2.42
C TYR A 122 14.38 -8.60 -2.47
N ARG A 123 14.19 -9.21 -3.64
CA ARG A 123 14.66 -10.59 -3.92
C ARG A 123 15.75 -10.55 -4.98
N SER A 124 16.85 -11.28 -4.73
CA SER A 124 17.92 -11.45 -5.69
C SER A 124 18.51 -12.85 -5.57
N GLY A 125 18.38 -13.63 -6.61
CA GLY A 125 18.74 -15.06 -6.57
C GLY A 125 17.88 -15.82 -5.57
N GLY A 126 18.49 -16.47 -4.58
CA GLY A 126 17.79 -17.13 -3.47
C GLY A 126 17.66 -16.28 -2.21
N ALA A 127 18.19 -15.05 -2.21
CA ALA A 127 18.20 -14.17 -1.06
C ALA A 127 16.99 -13.24 -1.05
N TYR A 128 16.46 -12.99 0.14
CA TYR A 128 15.45 -11.97 0.42
C TYR A 128 15.92 -11.06 1.55
N VAL A 129 15.77 -9.77 1.36
CA VAL A 129 16.05 -8.75 2.38
C VAL A 129 14.85 -7.81 2.43
N GLY A 130 14.22 -7.67 3.58
CA GLY A 130 13.01 -6.89 3.66
C GLY A 130 12.44 -6.73 5.06
N VAL A 131 11.16 -6.46 5.06
CA VAL A 131 10.33 -6.26 6.25
C VAL A 131 9.09 -7.14 6.12
N GLU A 132 8.85 -7.97 7.09
CA GLU A 132 7.66 -8.83 7.18
C GLU A 132 6.59 -8.21 8.09
N ASN A 133 5.35 -8.65 7.89
CA ASN A 133 4.19 -8.16 8.62
C ASN A 133 4.10 -6.64 8.60
N VAL A 134 4.32 -6.09 7.42
CA VAL A 134 4.29 -4.64 7.19
C VAL A 134 2.90 -4.11 7.46
N SER A 135 2.85 -3.04 8.24
CA SER A 135 1.67 -2.22 8.46
C SER A 135 1.98 -0.75 8.24
N GLY A 136 0.97 0.02 7.83
CA GLY A 136 1.09 1.44 7.56
C GLY A 136 0.52 1.83 6.21
N SER A 137 0.79 3.05 5.78
CA SER A 137 0.23 3.58 4.54
C SER A 137 1.24 4.39 3.73
N LEU A 138 1.04 4.38 2.42
CA LEU A 138 1.76 5.19 1.44
C LEU A 138 0.75 6.03 0.66
N THR A 139 1.04 7.31 0.49
CA THR A 139 0.24 8.23 -0.31
C THR A 139 0.98 8.57 -1.59
N PHE A 140 0.25 8.55 -2.71
CA PHE A 140 0.79 8.81 -4.05
C PHE A 140 0.06 9.97 -4.69
N GLY A 141 0.80 10.95 -5.20
CA GLY A 141 0.27 12.01 -6.06
C GLY A 141 0.41 11.64 -7.54
N SER A 142 1.61 11.76 -8.07
CA SER A 142 1.93 11.62 -9.50
C SER A 142 2.91 10.49 -9.82
N GLY A 143 2.73 9.30 -9.22
CA GLY A 143 3.48 8.09 -9.62
C GLY A 143 4.53 7.61 -8.63
N ILE A 144 5.08 8.46 -7.77
CA ILE A 144 5.94 8.07 -6.65
C ILE A 144 5.23 8.36 -5.32
N PRO A 145 5.57 7.64 -4.22
CA PRO A 145 5.04 7.99 -2.91
C PRO A 145 5.36 9.44 -2.56
N THR A 146 4.33 10.22 -2.23
CA THR A 146 4.47 11.60 -1.79
C THR A 146 4.67 11.71 -0.29
N SER A 147 4.19 10.73 0.45
CA SER A 147 4.38 10.62 1.90
C SER A 147 3.98 9.23 2.38
N GLY A 148 4.27 8.94 3.63
CA GLY A 148 3.81 7.74 4.31
C GLY A 148 4.90 7.04 5.10
N ASN A 149 4.48 6.05 5.85
CA ASN A 149 5.36 5.15 6.57
C ASN A 149 4.85 3.72 6.51
N LEU A 150 5.77 2.79 6.50
CA LEU A 150 5.52 1.36 6.63
C LEU A 150 6.46 0.84 7.72
N SER A 151 5.98 -0.06 8.55
CA SER A 151 6.81 -0.69 9.59
C SER A 151 6.50 -2.17 9.72
N GLY A 152 7.51 -2.95 10.10
CA GLY A 152 7.40 -4.37 10.32
C GLY A 152 8.70 -4.97 10.84
N ARG A 153 8.78 -6.29 10.87
CA ARG A 153 9.96 -7.01 11.34
C ARG A 153 11.02 -7.08 10.23
N ALA A 154 12.23 -6.63 10.52
CA ALA A 154 13.36 -6.79 9.59
C ALA A 154 13.69 -8.27 9.39
N VAL A 155 13.98 -8.66 8.17
CA VAL A 155 14.28 -10.05 7.83
C VAL A 155 15.34 -10.12 6.74
N ILE A 156 16.21 -11.14 6.85
CA ILE A 156 17.09 -11.59 5.79
C ILE A 156 16.98 -13.10 5.64
N GLU A 157 16.76 -13.56 4.44
CA GLU A 157 16.61 -14.99 4.13
C GLU A 157 17.52 -15.38 2.97
N GLY A 158 17.86 -16.67 2.89
CA GLY A 158 18.68 -17.20 1.81
C GLY A 158 20.16 -16.79 1.87
N VAL A 159 20.58 -16.11 2.92
CA VAL A 159 21.98 -15.81 3.22
C VAL A 159 22.38 -16.67 4.41
N GLY A 160 23.09 -17.76 4.13
CA GLY A 160 23.46 -18.73 5.18
C GLY A 160 24.29 -18.08 6.30
N GLY A 161 23.92 -18.39 7.54
CA GLY A 161 24.62 -17.90 8.72
C GLY A 161 24.41 -16.42 9.04
N VAL A 162 23.40 -15.76 8.46
CA VAL A 162 23.08 -14.36 8.76
C VAL A 162 21.62 -14.25 9.13
N SER A 163 21.31 -13.58 10.25
CA SER A 163 19.96 -13.27 10.65
C SER A 163 19.81 -11.83 11.14
N PHE A 164 18.64 -11.24 10.93
CA PHE A 164 18.21 -9.98 11.51
C PHE A 164 17.10 -10.21 12.52
N ASP A 165 17.14 -9.44 13.60
CA ASP A 165 16.02 -9.30 14.53
C ASP A 165 15.84 -7.82 14.90
N GLY A 166 14.61 -7.34 14.76
CA GLY A 166 14.26 -5.96 15.05
C GLY A 166 13.11 -5.44 14.20
N THR A 167 12.62 -4.27 14.55
CA THR A 167 11.59 -3.56 13.79
C THR A 167 12.23 -2.52 12.90
N LEU A 168 11.87 -2.54 11.62
CA LEU A 168 12.27 -1.54 10.63
C LEU A 168 11.06 -0.69 10.25
N ALA A 169 11.26 0.63 10.21
CA ALA A 169 10.29 1.57 9.67
C ALA A 169 10.84 2.20 8.38
N ALA A 170 10.02 2.23 7.34
CA ALA A 170 10.30 2.96 6.10
C ALA A 170 9.44 4.22 6.05
N ALA A 171 10.02 5.36 5.70
CA ALA A 171 9.31 6.62 5.49
C ALA A 171 9.65 7.24 4.14
N PHE A 172 8.69 7.97 3.58
CA PHE A 172 8.76 8.64 2.28
C PHE A 172 8.37 10.11 2.47
N ASP A 173 9.13 11.03 1.89
CA ASP A 173 8.99 12.48 2.14
C ASP A 173 8.33 13.26 1.00
N GLY A 174 7.91 12.58 -0.06
CA GLY A 174 7.28 13.23 -1.22
C GLY A 174 8.23 13.92 -2.20
N ALA A 175 9.48 14.08 -1.86
CA ALA A 175 10.52 14.56 -2.77
C ALA A 175 11.23 13.42 -3.52
N GLY A 176 10.83 12.18 -3.26
CA GLY A 176 11.45 10.96 -3.79
C GLY A 176 12.55 10.40 -2.89
N ASN A 177 12.72 10.98 -1.70
CA ASN A 177 13.62 10.40 -0.72
C ASN A 177 12.89 9.33 0.10
N MET A 178 13.66 8.34 0.53
CA MET A 178 13.19 7.22 1.34
C MET A 178 14.17 7.02 2.49
N SER A 179 13.66 6.80 3.68
CA SER A 179 14.46 6.44 4.83
C SER A 179 13.99 5.12 5.43
N PHE A 180 14.94 4.29 5.86
CA PHE A 180 14.68 3.11 6.66
C PHE A 180 15.37 3.30 8.00
N THR A 181 14.62 3.16 9.08
CA THR A 181 15.14 3.33 10.44
C THR A 181 14.80 2.12 11.30
N ALA A 182 15.78 1.66 12.06
CA ALA A 182 15.59 0.69 13.13
C ALA A 182 16.18 1.26 14.42
N SER A 183 15.40 1.32 15.48
CA SER A 183 15.88 1.81 16.79
C SER A 183 16.77 0.79 17.50
N THR A 184 16.46 -0.49 17.28
CA THR A 184 17.27 -1.63 17.74
C THR A 184 17.22 -2.69 16.67
N LEU A 185 18.35 -2.96 16.05
CA LEU A 185 18.51 -4.04 15.08
C LEU A 185 19.63 -4.94 15.59
N ALA A 186 19.35 -6.22 15.71
CA ALA A 186 20.37 -7.22 15.97
C ALA A 186 20.69 -7.96 14.66
N LEU A 187 21.96 -7.96 14.31
CA LEU A 187 22.52 -8.75 13.22
C LEU A 187 23.37 -9.86 13.85
N ASP A 188 23.04 -11.10 13.58
CA ASP A 188 23.82 -12.26 13.98
C ASP A 188 24.50 -12.88 12.76
N VAL A 189 25.78 -13.19 12.91
CA VAL A 189 26.56 -13.86 11.87
C VAL A 189 27.21 -15.10 12.49
N ASP A 190 26.70 -16.25 12.10
CA ASP A 190 27.14 -17.56 12.60
C ASP A 190 28.66 -17.72 12.60
N GLY A 191 29.24 -18.01 13.77
CA GLY A 191 30.67 -18.22 13.94
C GLY A 191 31.54 -16.95 13.99
N PHE A 192 30.91 -15.76 13.90
CA PHE A 192 31.62 -14.48 13.99
C PHE A 192 31.14 -13.62 15.15
N GLY A 193 29.86 -13.72 15.53
CA GLY A 193 29.30 -12.93 16.62
C GLY A 193 28.07 -12.13 16.22
N SER A 194 27.56 -11.36 17.14
CA SER A 194 26.38 -10.51 16.92
C SER A 194 26.72 -9.02 17.04
N LEU A 195 26.03 -8.21 16.28
CA LEU A 195 26.05 -6.75 16.35
C LEU A 195 24.63 -6.25 16.65
N SER A 196 24.51 -5.31 17.56
CA SER A 196 23.23 -4.64 17.82
C SER A 196 23.42 -3.13 17.90
N GLY A 197 22.37 -2.38 17.50
CA GLY A 197 22.42 -0.93 17.46
C GLY A 197 21.24 -0.35 16.70
N ALA A 198 21.21 0.97 16.60
CA ALA A 198 20.27 1.66 15.71
C ALA A 198 20.88 1.78 14.31
N LEU A 199 20.03 1.58 13.29
CA LEU A 199 20.40 1.69 11.89
C LEU A 199 19.51 2.71 11.19
N THR A 200 20.11 3.52 10.34
CA THR A 200 19.41 4.40 9.39
C THR A 200 20.00 4.20 8.00
N ILE A 201 19.13 3.98 7.04
CA ILE A 201 19.49 3.95 5.62
C ILE A 201 18.63 5.02 4.94
N GLU A 202 19.25 5.97 4.27
CA GLU A 202 18.58 7.01 3.51
C GLU A 202 18.91 6.84 2.02
N LYS A 203 17.90 6.90 1.17
CA LYS A 203 18.04 6.96 -0.27
C LYS A 203 17.46 8.27 -0.76
N SER A 204 18.28 9.10 -1.36
CA SER A 204 17.85 10.35 -1.98
C SER A 204 17.19 10.13 -3.35
N ALA A 205 16.47 11.14 -3.83
CA ALA A 205 15.77 11.10 -5.12
C ALA A 205 16.72 10.91 -6.32
N ASP A 206 17.97 11.35 -6.22
CA ASP A 206 19.02 11.18 -7.23
C ASP A 206 19.76 9.84 -7.12
N GLY A 207 19.36 8.99 -6.16
CA GLY A 207 19.84 7.63 -6.00
C GLY A 207 21.04 7.47 -5.07
N GLU A 208 21.51 8.54 -4.40
CA GLU A 208 22.53 8.43 -3.37
C GLU A 208 21.99 7.63 -2.15
N ILE A 209 22.82 6.76 -1.61
CA ILE A 209 22.49 5.95 -0.43
C ILE A 209 23.46 6.29 0.70
N LEU A 210 22.90 6.75 1.82
CA LEU A 210 23.63 6.99 3.05
C LEU A 210 23.24 5.92 4.07
N VAL A 211 24.24 5.39 4.77
CA VAL A 211 24.03 4.41 5.84
C VAL A 211 24.66 4.93 7.12
N GLY A 212 23.88 5.04 8.15
CA GLY A 212 24.31 5.45 9.48
C GLY A 212 23.99 4.36 10.51
N ALA A 213 24.88 4.15 11.47
CA ALA A 213 24.64 3.30 12.62
C ALA A 213 25.11 3.99 13.90
N THR A 214 24.34 3.86 14.98
CA THR A 214 24.66 4.46 16.28
C THR A 214 24.44 3.46 17.40
N GLY A 215 25.22 3.61 18.50
CA GLY A 215 25.11 2.73 19.66
C GLY A 215 25.45 1.28 19.36
N VAL A 216 26.31 1.05 18.38
CA VAL A 216 26.66 -0.32 17.95
C VAL A 216 27.49 -1.00 19.02
N THR A 217 27.03 -2.16 19.45
CA THR A 217 27.73 -3.06 20.37
C THR A 217 27.89 -4.42 19.71
N GLY A 218 29.03 -5.07 19.94
CA GLY A 218 29.32 -6.41 19.42
C GLY A 218 29.62 -7.38 20.57
N SER A 219 29.32 -8.65 20.35
CA SER A 219 29.62 -9.75 21.26
C SER A 219 30.14 -10.98 20.54
#